data_126b9c27417c1d177047534b6f72e7a0
#
_entry.id   126b9c27417c1d177047534b6f72e7a0
#
_cell.length_a   1.000
_cell.length_b   1.000
_cell.length_c   1.000
_cell.angle_alpha   90.00
_cell.angle_beta   90.00
_cell.angle_gamma   90.00
#
_symmetry.space_group_name_H-M   'P 1'
#
loop_
_entity.id
_entity.type
_entity.pdbx_description
1 polymer ?
#
loop_
_entity_poly.entity_id
_entity_poly.type
_entity_poly.pdbx_seq_one_letter_code
_entity_poly.pdbx_strand_id
1 'polypeptide(L)'
;MTGWDQKLDRIHKNADFYKQLEERDVEKEGLGKEKYDAVVFSDVLEHLNDAGKVLGQSRKILNAGGKVLVSLPNVAYFENRLGLFKGNWNYTDEGILDRTHIRFYTLETARKFLIAAGFTIREMEPEIPIIHSAWKRNLFSFLSRNFPSLFAIGWVFELE
;
A
#
# COMPACT_ATOMS: atom_id res chain seq x y z
N MET A 1 2.96 0.66 18.92
CA MET A 1 2.57 -0.05 17.69
C MET A 1 3.36 -1.35 17.61
N THR A 2 2.77 -2.45 17.17
CA THR A 2 3.48 -3.70 16.83
C THR A 2 3.73 -3.69 15.34
N GLY A 3 4.93 -4.02 14.90
CA GLY A 3 5.31 -4.13 13.50
C GLY A 3 5.75 -5.54 13.14
N TRP A 4 5.40 -5.99 11.94
CA TRP A 4 5.86 -7.25 11.35
C TRP A 4 6.52 -6.98 10.01
N ASP A 5 7.68 -7.57 9.79
CA ASP A 5 8.39 -7.53 8.51
C ASP A 5 9.09 -8.87 8.28
N GLN A 6 9.29 -9.24 7.03
CA GLN A 6 10.05 -10.45 6.68
C GLN A 6 11.53 -10.31 7.00
N LYS A 7 12.06 -9.07 7.14
CA LYS A 7 13.46 -8.77 7.46
C LYS A 7 13.55 -7.47 8.25
N LEU A 8 13.88 -7.57 9.52
CA LEU A 8 13.98 -6.42 10.43
C LEU A 8 15.11 -5.45 10.09
N ASP A 9 16.11 -5.85 9.31
CA ASP A 9 17.21 -4.99 8.88
C ASP A 9 16.75 -3.78 8.03
N ARG A 10 15.56 -3.82 7.46
CA ARG A 10 14.95 -2.73 6.69
C ARG A 10 14.31 -1.65 7.55
N ILE A 11 14.03 -1.92 8.83
CA ILE A 11 13.22 -1.05 9.71
C ILE A 11 14.07 -0.07 10.54
N HIS A 12 15.39 -0.07 10.44
CA HIS A 12 16.30 0.67 11.32
C HIS A 12 16.03 2.16 11.50
N LYS A 13 15.42 2.85 10.55
CA LYS A 13 15.17 4.30 10.62
C LYS A 13 13.97 4.70 11.48
N ASN A 14 13.05 3.77 11.78
CA ASN A 14 11.77 4.04 12.45
C ASN A 14 11.50 3.12 13.63
N ALA A 15 12.51 2.42 14.15
CA ALA A 15 12.35 1.44 15.24
C ALA A 15 11.70 2.03 16.50
N ASP A 16 11.93 3.32 16.79
CA ASP A 16 11.41 4.01 17.97
C ASP A 16 9.87 4.15 18.00
N PHE A 17 9.22 4.04 16.84
CA PHE A 17 7.74 4.07 16.76
C PHE A 17 7.09 2.74 17.17
N TYR A 18 7.86 1.66 17.21
CA TYR A 18 7.34 0.34 17.50
C TYR A 18 7.63 -0.05 18.95
N LYS A 19 6.60 -0.51 19.66
CA LYS A 19 6.76 -1.15 20.98
C LYS A 19 7.31 -2.56 20.84
N GLN A 20 7.03 -3.21 19.72
CA GLN A 20 7.43 -4.57 19.41
C GLN A 20 7.62 -4.67 17.90
N LEU A 21 8.74 -5.23 17.48
CA LEU A 21 9.05 -5.58 16.10
C LEU A 21 9.33 -7.07 16.04
N GLU A 22 8.68 -7.75 15.11
CA GLU A 22 8.83 -9.19 14.91
C GLU A 22 9.19 -9.46 13.45
N GLU A 23 10.18 -10.32 13.24
CA GLU A 23 10.40 -10.93 11.94
C GLU A 23 9.32 -11.99 11.70
N ARG A 24 8.47 -11.76 10.70
CA ARG A 24 7.32 -12.61 10.44
C ARG A 24 6.98 -12.67 8.95
N ASP A 25 6.85 -13.89 8.43
CA ASP A 25 6.25 -14.14 7.12
C ASP A 25 4.73 -14.26 7.29
N VAL A 26 4.01 -13.16 7.01
CA VAL A 26 2.56 -13.10 7.22
C VAL A 26 1.77 -14.05 6.31
N GLU A 27 2.33 -14.52 5.18
CA GLU A 27 1.69 -15.53 4.35
C GLU A 27 1.75 -16.93 4.96
N LYS A 28 2.86 -17.28 5.62
CA LYS A 28 3.07 -18.60 6.23
C LYS A 28 2.55 -18.66 7.65
N GLU A 29 2.84 -17.65 8.45
CA GLU A 29 2.57 -17.63 9.91
C GLU A 29 1.25 -16.94 10.26
N GLY A 30 0.70 -16.15 9.31
CA GLY A 30 -0.50 -15.34 9.53
C GLY A 30 -0.27 -14.12 10.41
N LEU A 31 -1.35 -13.40 10.72
CA LEU A 31 -1.33 -12.13 11.47
C LEU A 31 -1.40 -12.31 13.00
N GLY A 32 -1.33 -13.56 13.51
CA GLY A 32 -1.44 -13.83 14.95
C GLY A 32 -2.87 -13.79 15.47
N LYS A 33 -3.00 -13.63 16.80
CA LYS A 33 -4.31 -13.70 17.51
C LYS A 33 -4.61 -12.45 18.34
N GLU A 34 -3.64 -11.57 18.50
CA GLU A 34 -3.81 -10.33 19.26
C GLU A 34 -4.80 -9.41 18.55
N LYS A 35 -5.46 -8.56 19.34
CA LYS A 35 -6.47 -7.62 18.82
C LYS A 35 -5.92 -6.21 18.74
N TYR A 36 -6.28 -5.52 17.67
CA TYR A 36 -5.81 -4.17 17.35
C TYR A 36 -6.97 -3.25 16.96
N ASP A 37 -6.83 -1.96 17.24
CA ASP A 37 -7.79 -0.95 16.80
C ASP A 37 -7.57 -0.55 15.34
N ALA A 38 -6.36 -0.80 14.82
CA ALA A 38 -6.05 -0.62 13.40
C ALA A 38 -5.01 -1.65 12.94
N VAL A 39 -5.19 -2.14 11.72
CA VAL A 39 -4.21 -2.95 10.98
C VAL A 39 -3.78 -2.17 9.75
N VAL A 40 -2.48 -2.01 9.54
CA VAL A 40 -1.92 -1.23 8.44
C VAL A 40 -1.08 -2.14 7.55
N PHE A 41 -1.41 -2.17 6.27
CA PHE A 41 -0.62 -2.77 5.20
C PHE A 41 -0.01 -1.62 4.39
N SER A 42 1.25 -1.29 4.66
CA SER A 42 1.95 -0.20 3.98
C SER A 42 2.85 -0.79 2.90
N ASP A 43 2.39 -0.74 1.65
CA ASP A 43 3.07 -1.30 0.49
C ASP A 43 3.56 -2.74 0.74
N VAL A 44 2.62 -3.61 1.11
CA VAL A 44 2.86 -5.02 1.46
C VAL A 44 2.13 -5.96 0.51
N LEU A 45 0.87 -5.64 0.16
CA LEU A 45 -0.02 -6.59 -0.52
C LEU A 45 0.43 -6.89 -1.96
N GLU A 46 1.14 -5.99 -2.61
CA GLU A 46 1.72 -6.16 -3.94
C GLU A 46 2.86 -7.18 -3.99
N HIS A 47 3.46 -7.47 -2.83
CA HIS A 47 4.53 -8.46 -2.69
C HIS A 47 4.02 -9.87 -2.35
N LEU A 48 2.74 -10.01 -1.97
CA LEU A 48 2.20 -11.27 -1.48
C LEU A 48 1.60 -12.12 -2.60
N ASN A 49 1.83 -13.44 -2.55
CA ASN A 49 1.23 -14.40 -3.49
C ASN A 49 -0.28 -14.51 -3.28
N ASP A 50 -0.73 -14.54 -2.02
CA ASP A 50 -2.15 -14.61 -1.66
C ASP A 50 -2.56 -13.41 -0.78
N ALA A 51 -2.40 -12.21 -1.36
CA ALA A 51 -2.73 -10.95 -0.70
C ALA A 51 -4.17 -10.91 -0.16
N GLY A 52 -5.13 -11.49 -0.91
CA GLY A 52 -6.54 -11.52 -0.50
C GLY A 52 -6.77 -12.32 0.78
N LYS A 53 -6.10 -13.46 0.93
CA LYS A 53 -6.16 -14.28 2.14
C LYS A 53 -5.57 -13.54 3.34
N VAL A 54 -4.39 -12.93 3.19
CA VAL A 54 -3.73 -12.19 4.27
C VAL A 54 -4.57 -10.98 4.67
N LEU A 55 -5.06 -10.20 3.70
CA LEU A 55 -5.95 -9.08 3.97
C LEU A 55 -7.23 -9.53 4.69
N GLY A 56 -7.84 -10.62 4.28
CA GLY A 56 -9.03 -11.18 4.93
C GLY A 56 -8.79 -11.63 6.39
N GLN A 57 -7.57 -12.04 6.74
CA GLN A 57 -7.22 -12.40 8.11
C GLN A 57 -7.23 -11.19 9.06
N SER A 58 -6.99 -9.97 8.56
CA SER A 58 -6.98 -8.76 9.38
C SER A 58 -8.29 -8.54 10.16
N ARG A 59 -9.43 -8.97 9.60
CA ARG A 59 -10.73 -8.92 10.29
C ARG A 59 -10.75 -9.70 11.60
N LYS A 60 -10.00 -10.81 11.66
CA LYS A 60 -9.98 -11.68 12.85
C LYS A 60 -9.18 -11.06 13.99
N ILE A 61 -8.32 -10.10 13.69
CA ILE A 61 -7.45 -9.42 14.67
C ILE A 61 -7.85 -7.97 14.93
N LEU A 62 -8.96 -7.51 14.38
CA LEU A 62 -9.53 -6.20 14.71
C LEU A 62 -10.41 -6.26 15.96
N ASN A 63 -10.33 -5.22 16.78
CA ASN A 63 -11.33 -4.90 17.79
C ASN A 63 -12.65 -4.45 17.12
N ALA A 64 -13.73 -4.42 17.89
CA ALA A 64 -15.00 -3.85 17.42
C ALA A 64 -14.80 -2.36 17.03
N GLY A 65 -15.19 -1.99 15.80
CA GLY A 65 -14.97 -0.65 15.26
C GLY A 65 -13.53 -0.36 14.79
N GLY A 66 -12.66 -1.38 14.80
CA GLY A 66 -11.30 -1.26 14.27
C GLY A 66 -11.28 -1.11 12.75
N LYS A 67 -10.19 -0.56 12.22
CA LYS A 67 -10.00 -0.20 10.81
C LYS A 67 -8.83 -0.94 10.16
N VAL A 68 -8.93 -1.14 8.85
CA VAL A 68 -7.78 -1.57 8.04
C VAL A 68 -7.36 -0.42 7.15
N LEU A 69 -6.07 -0.09 7.16
CA LEU A 69 -5.47 0.86 6.23
C LEU A 69 -4.58 0.08 5.25
N VAL A 70 -4.73 0.38 3.97
CA VAL A 70 -3.96 -0.28 2.91
C VAL A 70 -3.37 0.78 2.00
N SER A 71 -2.04 0.82 1.84
CA SER A 71 -1.44 1.52 0.71
C SER A 71 -1.11 0.56 -0.43
N LEU A 72 -1.28 1.04 -1.66
CA LEU A 72 -0.97 0.32 -2.90
C LEU A 72 -0.39 1.27 -3.94
N PRO A 73 0.72 0.90 -4.60
CA PRO A 73 1.34 1.70 -5.64
C PRO A 73 0.51 1.70 -6.93
N ASN A 74 0.53 2.83 -7.64
CA ASN A 74 -0.18 3.04 -8.89
C ASN A 74 0.69 2.73 -10.11
N VAL A 75 0.58 1.56 -10.68
CA VAL A 75 1.30 1.23 -11.92
C VAL A 75 0.91 2.14 -13.09
N ALA A 76 -0.31 2.69 -13.06
CA ALA A 76 -0.84 3.57 -14.10
C ALA A 76 -0.47 5.05 -13.90
N TYR A 77 0.47 5.37 -13.00
CA TYR A 77 1.04 6.71 -12.85
C TYR A 77 1.58 7.23 -14.17
N PHE A 78 1.43 8.53 -14.43
CA PHE A 78 1.66 9.10 -15.75
C PHE A 78 3.07 8.84 -16.32
N GLU A 79 4.11 8.82 -15.46
CA GLU A 79 5.49 8.53 -15.92
C GLU A 79 5.62 7.10 -16.42
N ASN A 80 4.98 6.13 -15.74
CA ASN A 80 4.98 4.73 -16.18
C ASN A 80 4.24 4.57 -17.50
N ARG A 81 3.09 5.27 -17.67
CA ARG A 81 2.36 5.28 -18.96
C ARG A 81 3.21 5.85 -20.08
N LEU A 82 3.92 6.96 -19.81
CA LEU A 82 4.82 7.57 -20.78
C LEU A 82 6.01 6.67 -21.10
N GLY A 83 6.54 5.96 -20.09
CA GLY A 83 7.57 4.95 -20.25
C GLY A 83 7.10 3.83 -21.18
N LEU A 84 5.93 3.24 -20.90
CA LEU A 84 5.33 2.19 -21.74
C LEU A 84 5.06 2.66 -23.17
N PHE A 85 4.56 3.88 -23.35
CA PHE A 85 4.36 4.46 -24.67
C PHE A 85 5.67 4.55 -25.49
N LYS A 86 6.80 4.74 -24.81
CA LYS A 86 8.16 4.72 -25.39
C LYS A 86 8.76 3.31 -25.49
N GLY A 87 8.02 2.26 -25.13
CA GLY A 87 8.50 0.88 -25.12
C GLY A 87 9.38 0.52 -23.92
N ASN A 88 9.36 1.33 -22.83
CA ASN A 88 10.19 1.12 -21.65
C ASN A 88 9.36 0.57 -20.49
N TRP A 89 9.87 -0.51 -19.86
CA TRP A 89 9.39 -1.04 -18.57
C TRP A 89 10.61 -1.46 -17.76
N ASN A 90 11.15 -0.53 -16.99
CA ASN A 90 12.39 -0.72 -16.27
C ASN A 90 12.09 -0.95 -14.79
N TYR A 91 12.40 -2.15 -14.29
CA TYR A 91 12.33 -2.44 -12.87
C TYR A 91 13.37 -1.65 -12.09
N THR A 92 12.98 -1.22 -10.89
CA THR A 92 13.79 -0.48 -9.92
C THR A 92 14.00 -1.31 -8.65
N ASP A 93 14.82 -0.83 -7.73
CA ASP A 93 15.01 -1.47 -6.44
C ASP A 93 14.00 -1.00 -5.39
N GLU A 94 13.24 0.06 -5.69
CA GLU A 94 12.18 0.62 -4.85
C GLU A 94 11.15 1.39 -5.70
N GLY A 95 9.98 1.70 -5.12
CA GLY A 95 8.92 2.49 -5.76
C GLY A 95 7.96 1.64 -6.61
N ILE A 96 7.23 2.29 -7.55
CA ILE A 96 6.09 1.68 -8.25
C ILE A 96 6.49 0.44 -9.08
N LEU A 97 7.66 0.47 -9.69
CA LEU A 97 8.19 -0.63 -10.50
C LEU A 97 9.25 -1.45 -9.76
N ASP A 98 9.13 -1.56 -8.43
CA ASP A 98 10.00 -2.41 -7.63
C ASP A 98 9.99 -3.85 -8.19
N ARG A 99 11.19 -4.42 -8.36
CA ARG A 99 11.37 -5.77 -8.91
C ARG A 99 10.78 -6.88 -8.05
N THR A 100 10.48 -6.61 -6.79
CA THR A 100 9.86 -7.54 -5.85
C THR A 100 8.34 -7.50 -5.89
N HIS A 101 7.73 -6.54 -6.63
CA HIS A 101 6.30 -6.51 -6.86
C HIS A 101 5.89 -7.66 -7.77
N ILE A 102 5.05 -8.53 -7.29
CA ILE A 102 4.46 -9.62 -8.08
C ILE A 102 3.05 -9.27 -8.59
N ARG A 103 2.46 -8.19 -8.07
CA ARG A 103 1.17 -7.64 -8.50
C ARG A 103 1.28 -6.14 -8.73
N PHE A 104 0.63 -5.68 -9.79
CA PHE A 104 0.56 -4.27 -10.13
C PHE A 104 -0.90 -3.83 -10.14
N TYR A 105 -1.18 -2.69 -9.51
CA TYR A 105 -2.54 -2.18 -9.39
C TYR A 105 -2.71 -0.85 -10.14
N THR A 106 -3.83 -0.73 -10.83
CA THR A 106 -4.45 0.55 -11.19
C THR A 106 -5.48 0.90 -10.11
N LEU A 107 -5.98 2.12 -10.05
CA LEU A 107 -7.03 2.50 -9.09
C LEU A 107 -8.25 1.58 -9.19
N GLU A 108 -8.67 1.24 -10.41
CA GLU A 108 -9.81 0.36 -10.65
C GLU A 108 -9.55 -1.07 -10.13
N THR A 109 -8.37 -1.64 -10.45
CA THR A 109 -8.04 -3.00 -10.03
C THR A 109 -7.76 -3.09 -8.53
N ALA A 110 -7.19 -2.05 -7.91
CA ALA A 110 -7.04 -1.95 -6.47
C ALA A 110 -8.41 -1.98 -5.76
N ARG A 111 -9.36 -1.15 -6.20
CA ARG A 111 -10.72 -1.15 -5.66
C ARG A 111 -11.42 -2.50 -5.82
N LYS A 112 -11.35 -3.09 -7.00
CA LYS A 112 -11.93 -4.43 -7.24
C LYS A 112 -11.32 -5.49 -6.33
N PHE A 113 -10.01 -5.45 -6.13
CA PHE A 113 -9.31 -6.38 -5.24
C PHE A 113 -9.77 -6.24 -3.79
N LEU A 114 -9.84 -5.01 -3.26
CA LEU A 114 -10.25 -4.75 -1.88
C LEU A 114 -11.71 -5.16 -1.63
N ILE A 115 -12.61 -4.87 -2.58
CA ILE A 115 -14.02 -5.27 -2.51
C ILE A 115 -14.15 -6.81 -2.62
N ALA A 116 -13.40 -7.46 -3.51
CA ALA A 116 -13.41 -8.91 -3.65
C ALA A 116 -12.87 -9.63 -2.40
N ALA A 117 -11.94 -9.00 -1.67
CA ALA A 117 -11.49 -9.47 -0.36
C ALA A 117 -12.56 -9.27 0.75
N GLY A 118 -13.71 -8.73 0.39
CA GLY A 118 -14.89 -8.56 1.24
C GLY A 118 -14.91 -7.27 2.03
N PHE A 119 -14.08 -6.28 1.75
CA PHE A 119 -14.05 -5.00 2.44
C PHE A 119 -14.91 -3.94 1.77
N THR A 120 -15.41 -3.01 2.58
CA THR A 120 -16.00 -1.75 2.12
C THR A 120 -14.94 -0.66 2.19
N ILE A 121 -14.75 0.07 1.09
CA ILE A 121 -13.84 1.22 1.07
C ILE A 121 -14.61 2.43 1.63
N ARG A 122 -14.16 2.97 2.75
CA ARG A 122 -14.73 4.16 3.40
C ARG A 122 -14.14 5.43 2.83
N GLU A 123 -12.82 5.49 2.79
CA GLU A 123 -12.08 6.65 2.30
C GLU A 123 -10.92 6.19 1.41
N MET A 124 -10.49 7.08 0.54
CA MET A 124 -9.31 6.88 -0.29
C MET A 124 -8.60 8.22 -0.45
N GLU A 125 -7.35 8.27 -0.01
CA GLU A 125 -6.48 9.42 -0.19
C GLU A 125 -5.39 9.10 -1.23
N PRO A 126 -5.18 9.98 -2.24
CA PRO A 126 -4.11 9.80 -3.20
C PRO A 126 -2.77 10.14 -2.58
N GLU A 127 -1.77 9.32 -2.84
CA GLU A 127 -0.38 9.63 -2.50
C GLU A 127 0.24 10.51 -3.59
N ILE A 128 0.88 11.59 -3.15
CA ILE A 128 1.57 12.53 -4.04
C ILE A 128 3.08 12.27 -4.00
N PRO A 129 3.80 12.45 -5.13
CA PRO A 129 5.25 12.33 -5.12
C PRO A 129 5.90 13.37 -4.21
N ILE A 130 7.06 13.04 -3.66
CA ILE A 130 7.84 13.99 -2.85
C ILE A 130 8.37 15.11 -3.76
N ILE A 131 7.84 16.31 -3.58
CA ILE A 131 8.19 17.49 -4.38
C ILE A 131 8.64 18.62 -3.46
N HIS A 132 9.90 19.04 -3.60
CA HIS A 132 10.48 20.10 -2.77
C HIS A 132 9.95 21.49 -3.11
N SER A 133 9.57 21.73 -4.37
CA SER A 133 9.02 23.01 -4.82
C SER A 133 7.56 23.16 -4.39
N ALA A 134 7.24 24.19 -3.61
CA ALA A 134 5.89 24.41 -3.04
C ALA A 134 4.81 24.53 -4.14
N TRP A 135 5.05 25.30 -5.20
CA TRP A 135 4.04 25.46 -6.26
C TRP A 135 3.80 24.18 -7.06
N LYS A 136 4.87 23.40 -7.33
CA LYS A 136 4.75 22.09 -8.00
C LYS A 136 4.00 21.11 -7.09
N ARG A 137 4.29 21.09 -5.79
CA ARG A 137 3.59 20.26 -4.82
C ARG A 137 2.09 20.57 -4.79
N ASN A 138 1.71 21.85 -4.76
CA ASN A 138 0.32 22.27 -4.79
C ASN A 138 -0.38 21.86 -6.10
N LEU A 139 0.30 22.01 -7.23
CA LEU A 139 -0.21 21.55 -8.52
C LEU A 139 -0.41 20.03 -8.55
N PHE A 140 0.59 19.26 -8.13
CA PHE A 140 0.48 17.79 -8.07
C PHE A 140 -0.57 17.33 -7.07
N SER A 141 -0.69 17.99 -5.92
CA SER A 141 -1.77 17.72 -4.96
C SER A 141 -3.14 17.92 -5.60
N PHE A 142 -3.35 19.03 -6.32
CA PHE A 142 -4.58 19.28 -7.07
C PHE A 142 -4.82 18.21 -8.14
N LEU A 143 -3.81 17.89 -8.95
CA LEU A 143 -3.91 16.90 -10.02
C LEU A 143 -4.20 15.49 -9.45
N SER A 144 -3.51 15.08 -8.39
CA SER A 144 -3.68 13.76 -7.78
C SER A 144 -5.05 13.58 -7.14
N ARG A 145 -5.63 14.66 -6.59
CA ARG A 145 -6.99 14.63 -6.03
C ARG A 145 -8.08 14.57 -7.09
N ASN A 146 -7.91 15.29 -8.20
CA ASN A 146 -8.92 15.34 -9.26
C ASN A 146 -8.75 14.22 -10.30
N PHE A 147 -7.54 13.73 -10.51
CA PHE A 147 -7.20 12.69 -11.48
C PHE A 147 -6.31 11.61 -10.81
N PRO A 148 -6.79 10.94 -9.74
CA PRO A 148 -5.96 10.05 -8.91
C PRO A 148 -5.41 8.85 -9.68
N SER A 149 -6.10 8.37 -10.71
CA SER A 149 -5.62 7.26 -11.54
C SER A 149 -4.40 7.62 -12.42
N LEU A 150 -4.14 8.92 -12.61
CA LEU A 150 -3.07 9.39 -13.51
C LEU A 150 -1.92 10.05 -12.75
N PHE A 151 -2.21 10.85 -11.72
CA PHE A 151 -1.23 11.68 -11.04
C PHE A 151 -0.88 11.26 -9.62
N ALA A 152 -1.64 10.34 -9.00
CA ALA A 152 -1.22 9.75 -7.74
C ALA A 152 -0.17 8.66 -7.98
N ILE A 153 0.88 8.61 -7.16
CA ILE A 153 1.89 7.54 -7.18
C ILE A 153 1.38 6.26 -6.53
N GLY A 154 0.40 6.38 -5.65
CA GLY A 154 -0.28 5.32 -4.92
C GLY A 154 -1.56 5.85 -4.28
N TRP A 155 -2.19 5.03 -3.49
CA TRP A 155 -3.38 5.39 -2.72
C TRP A 155 -3.36 4.73 -1.36
N VAL A 156 -3.83 5.45 -0.34
CA VAL A 156 -4.16 4.88 0.96
C VAL A 156 -5.67 4.70 1.04
N PHE A 157 -6.12 3.49 1.33
CA PHE A 157 -7.52 3.14 1.51
C PHE A 157 -7.81 2.89 2.98
N GLU A 158 -8.90 3.48 3.51
CA GLU A 158 -9.50 3.08 4.78
C GLU A 158 -10.61 2.07 4.48
N LEU A 159 -10.56 0.92 5.14
CA LEU A 159 -11.43 -0.23 4.91
C LEU A 159 -12.18 -0.63 6.18
N GLU A 160 -13.40 -1.12 5.99
CA GLU A 160 -14.25 -1.79 7.00
C GLU A 160 -14.65 -3.18 6.55
#